data_9a78e54bf742095b1233b16498b1833f
#
_entry.id   9a78e54bf742095b1233b16498b1833f
#
_cell.length_a   1.000
_cell.length_b   1.000
_cell.length_c   1.000
_cell.angle_alpha   90.00
_cell.angle_beta   90.00
_cell.angle_gamma   90.00
#
_symmetry.space_group_name_H-M   'P 1'
#
loop_
_entity.id
_entity.type
_entity.pdbx_description
1 polymer ?
#
loop_
_entity_poly.entity_id
_entity_poly.type
_entity_poly.pdbx_seq_one_letter_code
_entity_poly.pdbx_strand_id
1 'polypeptide(L)'
;NHLDLWGFRGMAFAKRKLPLIVGAEAAGEIAAVGPDVTNFKAGDPVVMYGALTCGTCKACVEGRDNLCENVGGVMGFHIDGFARDLVNMQARLVMPVPKGVSMRDAACAPIAFSTVEHMLFDNAKLQPGETILVHAGGSGIGTVAIKMARALGCTIITTVGDDEKAEKAKALGADHVINYRTDRFEGVVRKLTAKKGVDVVFE
;
A
#
# COMPACT_ATOMS: atom_id res chain seq x y z
N ASN A 1 -6.42 -0.44 -6.48
CA ASN A 1 -5.45 0.65 -6.49
C ASN A 1 -5.48 1.41 -7.82
N HIS A 2 -5.20 2.73 -7.80
CA HIS A 2 -5.16 3.54 -9.03
C HIS A 2 -3.99 3.21 -9.97
N LEU A 3 -3.07 2.39 -9.56
CA LEU A 3 -1.91 1.98 -10.35
C LEU A 3 -2.33 1.39 -11.71
N ASP A 4 -3.38 0.56 -11.73
CA ASP A 4 -3.91 -0.02 -12.96
C ASP A 4 -4.45 1.07 -13.90
N LEU A 5 -5.17 2.07 -13.37
CA LEU A 5 -5.70 3.19 -14.16
C LEU A 5 -4.58 4.08 -14.72
N TRP A 6 -3.56 4.38 -13.93
CA TRP A 6 -2.40 5.13 -14.40
C TRP A 6 -1.66 4.39 -15.50
N GLY A 7 -1.48 3.10 -15.30
CA GLY A 7 -0.90 2.27 -16.32
C GLY A 7 -1.73 2.22 -17.60
N PHE A 8 -3.05 2.14 -17.52
CA PHE A 8 -3.94 2.18 -18.68
C PHE A 8 -3.86 3.53 -19.43
N ARG A 9 -3.80 4.64 -18.70
CA ARG A 9 -3.67 6.00 -19.28
C ARG A 9 -2.29 6.28 -19.86
N GLY A 10 -1.31 5.45 -19.55
CA GLY A 10 0.08 5.65 -19.90
C GLY A 10 0.84 6.47 -18.86
N MET A 11 2.04 6.06 -18.55
CA MET A 11 2.97 6.73 -17.65
C MET A 11 4.27 6.98 -18.42
N ALA A 12 4.78 8.21 -18.39
CA ALA A 12 5.94 8.61 -19.18
C ALA A 12 7.20 7.74 -18.97
N PHE A 13 7.33 7.18 -17.78
CA PHE A 13 8.48 6.34 -17.39
C PHE A 13 8.22 4.83 -17.46
N ALA A 14 7.00 4.39 -17.77
CA ALA A 14 6.64 2.97 -17.84
C ALA A 14 6.03 2.64 -19.20
N LYS A 15 6.86 2.10 -20.09
CA LYS A 15 6.40 1.58 -21.37
C LYS A 15 5.78 0.19 -21.16
N ARG A 16 4.48 0.06 -21.45
CA ARG A 16 3.78 -1.23 -21.42
C ARG A 16 3.86 -1.90 -22.78
N LYS A 17 4.05 -3.21 -22.75
CA LYS A 17 3.90 -4.04 -23.95
C LYS A 17 2.49 -4.60 -23.98
N LEU A 18 1.72 -4.29 -25.01
CA LEU A 18 0.35 -4.77 -25.20
C LEU A 18 0.32 -5.93 -26.18
N PRO A 19 -0.64 -6.88 -26.05
CA PRO A 19 -1.70 -6.94 -25.02
C PRO A 19 -1.16 -7.28 -23.63
N LEU A 20 -1.85 -6.84 -22.56
CA LEU A 20 -1.45 -7.07 -21.16
C LEU A 20 -2.70 -7.25 -20.30
N ILE A 21 -2.72 -8.30 -19.47
CA ILE A 21 -3.73 -8.48 -18.45
C ILE A 21 -3.42 -7.51 -17.28
N VAL A 22 -4.41 -6.71 -16.88
CA VAL A 22 -4.27 -5.76 -15.75
C VAL A 22 -4.37 -6.45 -14.40
N GLY A 23 -4.28 -5.71 -13.30
CA GLY A 23 -4.40 -6.19 -11.93
C GLY A 23 -3.04 -6.30 -11.26
N ALA A 24 -2.71 -5.30 -10.41
CA ALA A 24 -1.42 -5.22 -9.74
C ALA A 24 -1.44 -5.83 -8.32
N GLU A 25 -2.62 -6.09 -7.77
CA GLU A 25 -2.82 -6.68 -6.43
C GLU A 25 -3.99 -7.65 -6.44
N ALA A 26 -3.91 -8.71 -5.63
CA ALA A 26 -4.98 -9.70 -5.53
C ALA A 26 -4.88 -10.55 -4.26
N ALA A 27 -5.99 -11.18 -3.92
CA ALA A 27 -6.09 -12.30 -3.00
C ALA A 27 -6.92 -13.41 -3.67
N GLY A 28 -6.71 -14.63 -3.25
CA GLY A 28 -7.40 -15.79 -3.82
C GLY A 28 -7.14 -17.05 -3.00
N GLU A 29 -7.54 -18.20 -3.55
CA GLU A 29 -7.30 -19.50 -2.95
C GLU A 29 -6.31 -20.30 -3.80
N ILE A 30 -5.48 -21.08 -3.14
CA ILE A 30 -4.54 -21.96 -3.84
C ILE A 30 -5.32 -23.09 -4.50
N ALA A 31 -5.26 -23.16 -5.83
CA ALA A 31 -5.89 -24.24 -6.60
C ALA A 31 -5.05 -25.53 -6.57
N ALA A 32 -3.73 -25.39 -6.68
CA ALA A 32 -2.78 -26.50 -6.62
C ALA A 32 -1.39 -25.99 -6.22
N VAL A 33 -0.53 -26.88 -5.74
CA VAL A 33 0.86 -26.59 -5.39
C VAL A 33 1.81 -27.50 -6.16
N GLY A 34 3.00 -27.02 -6.44
CA GLY A 34 4.07 -27.82 -6.99
C GLY A 34 4.63 -28.83 -5.97
N PRO A 35 5.38 -29.85 -6.42
CA PRO A 35 5.85 -30.95 -5.55
C PRO A 35 6.76 -30.49 -4.41
N ASP A 36 7.49 -29.39 -4.59
CA ASP A 36 8.44 -28.86 -3.61
C ASP A 36 7.83 -27.83 -2.64
N VAL A 37 6.54 -27.51 -2.77
CA VAL A 37 5.85 -26.56 -1.91
C VAL A 37 5.29 -27.28 -0.68
N THR A 38 5.85 -27.02 0.49
CA THR A 38 5.50 -27.69 1.75
C THR A 38 4.71 -26.81 2.71
N ASN A 39 4.71 -25.51 2.50
CA ASN A 39 4.11 -24.51 3.40
C ASN A 39 2.70 -24.09 3.01
N PHE A 40 2.17 -24.59 1.89
CA PHE A 40 0.82 -24.33 1.39
C PHE A 40 0.17 -25.60 0.85
N LYS A 41 -1.17 -25.59 0.79
CA LYS A 41 -1.99 -26.63 0.15
C LYS A 41 -3.18 -26.02 -0.59
N ALA A 42 -3.83 -26.81 -1.43
CA ALA A 42 -5.06 -26.41 -2.10
C ALA A 42 -6.15 -25.97 -1.08
N GLY A 43 -6.85 -24.90 -1.38
CA GLY A 43 -7.86 -24.26 -0.54
C GLY A 43 -7.31 -23.24 0.47
N ASP A 44 -5.99 -23.09 0.60
CA ASP A 44 -5.44 -22.08 1.51
C ASP A 44 -5.71 -20.66 0.96
N PRO A 45 -6.29 -19.75 1.78
CA PRO A 45 -6.52 -18.37 1.41
C PRO A 45 -5.21 -17.59 1.44
N VAL A 46 -4.89 -16.92 0.33
CA VAL A 46 -3.61 -16.21 0.16
C VAL A 46 -3.78 -14.82 -0.45
N VAL A 47 -2.84 -13.95 -0.12
CA VAL A 47 -2.62 -12.67 -0.77
C VAL A 47 -1.32 -12.72 -1.57
N MET A 48 -1.28 -12.04 -2.71
CA MET A 48 -0.21 -12.16 -3.69
C MET A 48 0.63 -10.87 -3.78
N TYR A 49 1.94 -11.02 -3.72
CA TYR A 49 2.87 -9.92 -3.95
C TYR A 49 3.16 -9.78 -5.45
N GLY A 50 2.79 -8.63 -6.01
CA GLY A 50 2.79 -8.40 -7.45
C GLY A 50 4.16 -8.09 -8.08
N ALA A 51 5.23 -7.91 -7.30
CA ALA A 51 6.57 -7.71 -7.84
C ALA A 51 7.32 -9.04 -7.92
N LEU A 52 7.75 -9.44 -9.11
CA LEU A 52 8.52 -10.67 -9.33
C LEU A 52 9.99 -10.44 -8.99
N THR A 53 10.31 -10.37 -7.72
CA THR A 53 11.69 -10.25 -7.22
C THR A 53 12.44 -11.56 -7.40
N CYS A 54 13.78 -11.54 -7.50
CA CYS A 54 14.54 -12.76 -7.81
C CYS A 54 14.73 -13.70 -6.59
N GLY A 55 14.66 -13.18 -5.37
CA GLY A 55 14.86 -13.95 -4.13
C GLY A 55 16.32 -14.33 -3.82
N THR A 56 17.29 -14.01 -4.69
CA THR A 56 18.67 -14.49 -4.58
C THR A 56 19.74 -13.41 -4.57
N CYS A 57 19.43 -12.18 -5.05
CA CYS A 57 20.37 -11.07 -4.97
C CYS A 57 20.54 -10.59 -3.52
N LYS A 58 21.57 -9.81 -3.26
CA LYS A 58 21.89 -9.30 -1.93
C LYS A 58 20.67 -8.61 -1.27
N ALA A 59 19.99 -7.72 -1.98
CA ALA A 59 18.83 -7.03 -1.46
C ALA A 59 17.69 -8.00 -1.05
N CYS A 60 17.38 -9.00 -1.89
CA CYS A 60 16.36 -9.98 -1.57
C CYS A 60 16.72 -10.84 -0.35
N VAL A 61 17.98 -11.29 -0.24
CA VAL A 61 18.44 -12.11 0.88
C VAL A 61 18.44 -11.32 2.20
N GLU A 62 18.65 -10.00 2.13
CA GLU A 62 18.59 -9.10 3.27
C GLU A 62 17.15 -8.64 3.62
N GLY A 63 16.11 -9.16 2.94
CA GLY A 63 14.73 -8.78 3.16
C GLY A 63 14.33 -7.39 2.60
N ARG A 64 15.16 -6.85 1.71
CA ARG A 64 14.93 -5.57 1.02
C ARG A 64 14.62 -5.80 -0.46
N ASP A 65 13.69 -6.69 -0.73
CA ASP A 65 13.35 -7.13 -2.08
C ASP A 65 12.70 -6.05 -2.96
N ASN A 66 12.21 -4.97 -2.36
CA ASN A 66 11.85 -3.73 -3.06
C ASN A 66 13.03 -3.10 -3.81
N LEU A 67 14.28 -3.45 -3.44
CA LEU A 67 15.53 -3.04 -4.09
C LEU A 67 16.13 -4.19 -4.92
N CYS A 68 15.32 -5.16 -5.36
CA CYS A 68 15.78 -6.28 -6.14
C CYS A 68 16.51 -5.83 -7.42
N GLU A 69 17.75 -6.32 -7.59
CA GLU A 69 18.61 -6.00 -8.76
C GLU A 69 18.12 -6.70 -10.04
N ASN A 70 17.35 -7.77 -9.89
CA ASN A 70 16.90 -8.63 -11.00
C ASN A 70 15.38 -8.82 -10.93
N VAL A 71 14.63 -7.73 -10.82
CA VAL A 71 13.16 -7.81 -10.81
C VAL A 71 12.65 -8.28 -12.18
N GLY A 72 11.85 -9.35 -12.19
CA GLY A 72 11.24 -9.89 -13.41
C GLY A 72 10.07 -9.04 -13.95
N GLY A 73 9.60 -8.09 -13.15
CA GLY A 73 8.53 -7.16 -13.51
C GLY A 73 7.49 -7.02 -12.41
N VAL A 74 6.59 -6.06 -12.60
CA VAL A 74 5.41 -5.87 -11.75
C VAL A 74 4.19 -6.35 -12.52
N MET A 75 3.42 -7.22 -11.91
CA MET A 75 2.20 -7.80 -12.48
C MET A 75 1.17 -6.71 -12.75
N GLY A 76 0.48 -6.83 -13.89
CA GLY A 76 -0.43 -5.80 -14.40
C GLY A 76 0.25 -4.56 -14.98
N PHE A 77 1.59 -4.51 -14.95
CA PHE A 77 2.38 -3.38 -15.42
C PHE A 77 3.41 -3.75 -16.49
N HIS A 78 4.30 -4.69 -16.19
CA HIS A 78 5.35 -5.16 -17.10
C HIS A 78 5.03 -6.54 -17.67
N ILE A 79 4.29 -7.31 -16.91
CA ILE A 79 3.85 -8.67 -17.21
C ILE A 79 2.36 -8.81 -16.86
N ASP A 80 1.73 -9.88 -17.36
CA ASP A 80 0.31 -10.15 -17.10
C ASP A 80 -0.03 -10.15 -15.62
N GLY A 81 -1.06 -9.38 -15.26
CA GLY A 81 -1.53 -9.18 -13.91
C GLY A 81 -2.55 -10.20 -13.42
N PHE A 82 -3.24 -9.83 -12.36
CA PHE A 82 -4.14 -10.70 -11.61
C PHE A 82 -5.59 -10.73 -12.09
N ALA A 83 -6.02 -9.91 -13.08
CA ALA A 83 -7.40 -9.89 -13.56
C ALA A 83 -7.69 -11.11 -14.46
N ARG A 84 -7.55 -12.31 -13.91
CA ARG A 84 -7.75 -13.62 -14.53
C ARG A 84 -8.14 -14.66 -13.47
N ASP A 85 -8.71 -15.78 -13.91
CA ASP A 85 -9.21 -16.81 -13.00
C ASP A 85 -8.10 -17.56 -12.27
N LEU A 86 -6.99 -17.84 -12.96
CA LEU A 86 -5.85 -18.56 -12.40
C LEU A 86 -4.53 -17.84 -12.70
N VAL A 87 -3.62 -17.90 -11.74
CA VAL A 87 -2.27 -17.38 -11.87
C VAL A 87 -1.26 -18.38 -11.31
N ASN A 88 -0.15 -18.57 -12.03
CA ASN A 88 0.97 -19.35 -11.53
C ASN A 88 1.99 -18.42 -10.90
N MET A 89 2.35 -18.68 -9.63
CA MET A 89 3.28 -17.86 -8.86
C MET A 89 4.28 -18.70 -8.08
N GLN A 90 5.42 -18.09 -7.77
CA GLN A 90 6.36 -18.68 -6.83
C GLN A 90 5.80 -18.61 -5.40
N ALA A 91 5.88 -19.71 -4.66
CA ALA A 91 5.33 -19.80 -3.29
C ALA A 91 5.85 -18.71 -2.33
N ARG A 92 7.09 -18.22 -2.52
CA ARG A 92 7.67 -17.13 -1.73
C ARG A 92 7.02 -15.74 -1.95
N LEU A 93 6.26 -15.57 -3.03
CA LEU A 93 5.53 -14.35 -3.35
C LEU A 93 4.05 -14.40 -2.93
N VAL A 94 3.68 -15.42 -2.20
CA VAL A 94 2.33 -15.61 -1.64
C VAL A 94 2.40 -15.62 -0.13
N MET A 95 1.44 -15.01 0.51
CA MET A 95 1.33 -14.94 1.98
C MET A 95 -0.06 -15.38 2.42
N PRO A 96 -0.20 -16.09 3.55
CA PRO A 96 -1.51 -16.48 4.05
C PRO A 96 -2.34 -15.25 4.42
N VAL A 97 -3.63 -15.28 4.11
CA VAL A 97 -4.56 -14.25 4.58
C VAL A 97 -4.72 -14.40 6.09
N PRO A 98 -4.54 -13.33 6.88
CA PRO A 98 -4.69 -13.39 8.33
C PRO A 98 -6.11 -13.80 8.72
N LYS A 99 -6.24 -14.57 9.82
CA LYS A 99 -7.53 -15.01 10.33
C LYS A 99 -8.44 -13.81 10.61
N GLY A 100 -9.66 -13.86 10.11
CA GLY A 100 -10.67 -12.80 10.30
C GLY A 100 -10.60 -11.66 9.28
N VAL A 101 -9.62 -11.66 8.37
CA VAL A 101 -9.55 -10.70 7.26
C VAL A 101 -10.33 -11.28 6.07
N SER A 102 -11.20 -10.46 5.47
CA SER A 102 -11.93 -10.86 4.26
C SER A 102 -10.97 -10.90 3.05
N MET A 103 -11.29 -11.77 2.06
CA MET A 103 -10.53 -11.80 0.79
C MET A 103 -10.49 -10.44 0.09
N ARG A 104 -11.58 -9.68 0.17
CA ARG A 104 -11.66 -8.34 -0.40
C ARG A 104 -10.67 -7.37 0.27
N ASP A 105 -10.61 -7.38 1.59
CA ASP A 105 -9.68 -6.52 2.32
C ASP A 105 -8.24 -6.98 2.12
N ALA A 106 -7.99 -8.28 2.13
CA ALA A 106 -6.68 -8.85 1.85
C ALA A 106 -6.16 -8.45 0.45
N ALA A 107 -7.01 -8.46 -0.57
CA ALA A 107 -6.63 -8.06 -1.92
C ALA A 107 -6.21 -6.59 -2.04
N CYS A 108 -6.66 -5.71 -1.13
CA CYS A 108 -6.29 -4.29 -1.10
C CYS A 108 -4.99 -4.01 -0.34
N ALA A 109 -4.41 -5.02 0.31
CA ALA A 109 -3.27 -4.84 1.19
C ALA A 109 -1.90 -4.70 0.46
N PRO A 110 -1.57 -5.49 -0.57
CA PRO A 110 -0.20 -5.62 -1.06
C PRO A 110 0.46 -4.32 -1.47
N ILE A 111 -0.25 -3.43 -2.14
CA ILE A 111 0.31 -2.15 -2.59
C ILE A 111 0.19 -1.09 -1.50
N ALA A 112 -1.03 -0.87 -0.98
CA ALA A 112 -1.28 0.24 -0.08
C ALA A 112 -0.57 0.08 1.27
N PHE A 113 -0.70 -1.09 1.92
CA PHE A 113 -0.09 -1.31 3.22
C PHE A 113 1.43 -1.43 3.16
N SER A 114 1.98 -2.15 2.17
CA SER A 114 3.44 -2.26 2.03
C SER A 114 4.08 -0.90 1.73
N THR A 115 3.42 -0.06 0.92
CA THR A 115 3.90 1.30 0.64
C THR A 115 3.92 2.15 1.91
N VAL A 116 2.82 2.15 2.66
CA VAL A 116 2.70 2.96 3.89
C VAL A 116 3.64 2.45 4.96
N GLU A 117 3.76 1.13 5.13
CA GLU A 117 4.69 0.50 6.05
C GLU A 117 6.12 0.98 5.78
N HIS A 118 6.57 0.84 4.54
CA HIS A 118 7.90 1.28 4.14
C HIS A 118 8.12 2.78 4.34
N MET A 119 7.13 3.62 4.03
CA MET A 119 7.24 5.07 4.22
C MET A 119 7.28 5.48 5.69
N LEU A 120 6.39 4.93 6.51
CA LEU A 120 6.24 5.34 7.91
C LEU A 120 7.31 4.73 8.82
N PHE A 121 7.64 3.44 8.63
CA PHE A 121 8.50 2.72 9.57
C PHE A 121 9.92 2.57 9.09
N ASP A 122 10.15 2.21 7.83
CA ASP A 122 11.52 2.07 7.30
C ASP A 122 12.19 3.42 7.06
N ASN A 123 11.46 4.38 6.48
CA ASN A 123 12.02 5.68 6.10
C ASN A 123 11.83 6.74 7.17
N ALA A 124 10.58 7.04 7.55
CA ALA A 124 10.29 8.09 8.53
C ALA A 124 10.60 7.65 9.98
N LYS A 125 10.60 6.35 10.26
CA LYS A 125 10.80 5.77 11.61
C LYS A 125 9.85 6.36 12.63
N LEU A 126 8.59 6.53 12.23
CA LEU A 126 7.52 7.12 13.03
C LEU A 126 7.42 6.44 14.40
N GLN A 127 7.37 7.24 15.45
CA GLN A 127 7.34 6.78 16.83
C GLN A 127 5.97 7.02 17.49
N PRO A 128 5.60 6.23 18.50
CA PRO A 128 4.40 6.48 19.30
C PRO A 128 4.39 7.88 19.90
N GLY A 129 3.25 8.57 19.82
CA GLY A 129 3.07 9.91 20.37
C GLY A 129 3.53 11.06 19.46
N GLU A 130 4.20 10.78 18.34
CA GLU A 130 4.54 11.80 17.34
C GLU A 130 3.29 12.37 16.64
N THR A 131 3.45 13.56 16.08
CA THR A 131 2.42 14.21 15.26
C THR A 131 2.77 14.04 13.79
N ILE A 132 1.84 13.50 13.03
CA ILE A 132 2.01 13.28 11.59
C ILE A 132 1.00 14.11 10.77
N LEU A 133 1.48 14.73 9.70
CA LEU A 133 0.64 15.32 8.65
C LEU A 133 0.53 14.33 7.48
N VAL A 134 -0.67 13.83 7.23
CA VAL A 134 -0.96 12.94 6.09
C VAL A 134 -1.65 13.75 5.00
N HIS A 135 -0.99 13.97 3.87
CA HIS A 135 -1.62 14.56 2.70
C HIS A 135 -2.56 13.58 1.99
N ALA A 136 -3.63 14.11 1.41
CA ALA A 136 -4.63 13.32 0.68
C ALA A 136 -5.23 12.15 1.51
N GLY A 137 -5.69 12.42 2.74
CA GLY A 137 -6.26 11.41 3.65
C GLY A 137 -7.46 10.63 3.10
N GLY A 138 -8.10 11.12 2.04
CA GLY A 138 -9.16 10.39 1.32
C GLY A 138 -8.65 9.45 0.20
N SER A 139 -7.34 9.35 -0.02
CA SER A 139 -6.75 8.39 -0.98
C SER A 139 -6.58 7.00 -0.36
N GLY A 140 -6.37 5.97 -1.19
CA GLY A 140 -6.08 4.62 -0.70
C GLY A 140 -4.86 4.56 0.23
N ILE A 141 -3.77 5.23 -0.16
CA ILE A 141 -2.55 5.33 0.66
C ILE A 141 -2.81 6.17 1.93
N GLY A 142 -3.47 7.33 1.80
CA GLY A 142 -3.77 8.20 2.94
C GLY A 142 -4.67 7.54 3.98
N THR A 143 -5.67 6.77 3.57
CA THR A 143 -6.54 6.02 4.50
C THR A 143 -5.78 4.96 5.28
N VAL A 144 -4.84 4.28 4.65
CA VAL A 144 -3.96 3.30 5.31
C VAL A 144 -2.99 4.00 6.27
N ALA A 145 -2.38 5.12 5.85
CA ALA A 145 -1.48 5.90 6.69
C ALA A 145 -2.17 6.38 7.98
N ILE A 146 -3.40 6.90 7.87
CA ILE A 146 -4.21 7.29 9.04
C ILE A 146 -4.43 6.09 9.98
N LYS A 147 -4.84 4.94 9.45
CA LYS A 147 -5.08 3.73 10.28
C LYS A 147 -3.81 3.24 10.97
N MET A 148 -2.69 3.18 10.26
CA MET A 148 -1.43 2.68 10.82
C MET A 148 -0.86 3.65 11.85
N ALA A 149 -0.86 4.96 11.58
CA ALA A 149 -0.44 5.97 12.53
C ALA A 149 -1.35 6.00 13.79
N ARG A 150 -2.66 5.78 13.62
CA ARG A 150 -3.61 5.67 14.74
C ARG A 150 -3.32 4.45 15.61
N ALA A 151 -3.05 3.31 14.99
CA ALA A 151 -2.69 2.08 15.71
C ALA A 151 -1.38 2.25 16.51
N LEU A 152 -0.47 3.09 16.04
CA LEU A 152 0.79 3.43 16.73
C LEU A 152 0.58 4.46 17.87
N GLY A 153 -0.58 5.13 17.94
CA GLY A 153 -0.85 6.15 18.96
C GLY A 153 -0.33 7.55 18.61
N CYS A 154 -0.20 7.87 17.34
CA CYS A 154 0.20 9.20 16.87
C CYS A 154 -0.96 10.20 16.88
N THR A 155 -0.65 11.49 16.93
CA THR A 155 -1.58 12.56 16.61
C THR A 155 -1.60 12.79 15.11
N ILE A 156 -2.79 12.70 14.50
CA ILE A 156 -2.94 12.68 13.04
C ILE A 156 -3.64 13.94 12.56
N ILE A 157 -2.93 14.72 11.76
CA ILE A 157 -3.47 15.83 10.97
C ILE A 157 -3.54 15.36 9.53
N THR A 158 -4.66 15.56 8.83
CA THR A 158 -4.76 15.17 7.42
C THR A 158 -5.41 16.25 6.56
N THR A 159 -5.11 16.24 5.27
CA THR A 159 -5.72 17.13 4.29
C THR A 159 -6.64 16.36 3.36
N VAL A 160 -7.78 16.96 3.03
CA VAL A 160 -8.79 16.42 2.09
C VAL A 160 -9.31 17.50 1.17
N GLY A 161 -9.99 17.12 0.07
CA GLY A 161 -10.49 18.06 -0.91
C GLY A 161 -11.99 18.35 -0.82
N ASP A 162 -12.73 17.69 0.08
CA ASP A 162 -14.16 17.88 0.27
C ASP A 162 -14.63 17.38 1.65
N ASP A 163 -15.85 17.75 2.02
CA ASP A 163 -16.40 17.45 3.35
C ASP A 163 -16.78 15.97 3.51
N GLU A 164 -17.17 15.29 2.44
CA GLU A 164 -17.44 13.84 2.49
C GLU A 164 -16.17 13.06 2.86
N LYS A 165 -15.05 13.41 2.25
CA LYS A 165 -13.74 12.82 2.60
C LYS A 165 -13.30 13.24 4.00
N ALA A 166 -13.68 14.45 4.46
CA ALA A 166 -13.36 14.87 5.82
C ALA A 166 -14.03 13.98 6.87
N GLU A 167 -15.32 13.69 6.71
CA GLU A 167 -16.03 12.80 7.63
C GLU A 167 -15.46 11.37 7.60
N LYS A 168 -15.12 10.85 6.42
CA LYS A 168 -14.45 9.54 6.30
C LYS A 168 -13.09 9.51 6.99
N ALA A 169 -12.28 10.55 6.83
CA ALA A 169 -10.96 10.64 7.47
C ALA A 169 -11.07 10.70 9.00
N LYS A 170 -12.04 11.46 9.54
CA LYS A 170 -12.34 11.47 10.99
C LYS A 170 -12.75 10.08 11.48
N ALA A 171 -13.65 9.41 10.76
CA ALA A 171 -14.10 8.06 11.12
C ALA A 171 -12.97 7.03 11.11
N LEU A 172 -11.91 7.25 10.31
CA LEU A 172 -10.70 6.43 10.28
C LEU A 172 -9.73 6.71 11.45
N GLY A 173 -9.95 7.80 12.19
CA GLY A 173 -9.17 8.15 13.37
C GLY A 173 -8.24 9.35 13.20
N ALA A 174 -8.43 10.19 12.18
CA ALA A 174 -7.72 11.46 12.10
C ALA A 174 -8.22 12.43 13.19
N ASP A 175 -7.29 13.00 13.96
CA ASP A 175 -7.61 13.95 15.04
C ASP A 175 -8.00 15.32 14.49
N HIS A 176 -7.34 15.74 13.41
CA HIS A 176 -7.62 17.00 12.73
C HIS A 176 -7.68 16.79 11.21
N VAL A 177 -8.76 17.29 10.60
CA VAL A 177 -8.95 17.23 9.15
C VAL A 177 -9.07 18.63 8.58
N ILE A 178 -8.28 18.91 7.56
CA ILE A 178 -8.19 20.22 6.90
C ILE A 178 -8.69 20.07 5.47
N ASN A 179 -9.74 20.81 5.11
CA ASN A 179 -10.17 20.92 3.72
C ASN A 179 -9.29 21.98 3.03
N TYR A 180 -8.35 21.53 2.19
CA TYR A 180 -7.39 22.43 1.52
C TYR A 180 -8.04 23.36 0.47
N ARG A 181 -9.32 23.19 0.16
CA ARG A 181 -10.06 24.11 -0.75
C ARG A 181 -10.57 25.35 -0.02
N THR A 182 -10.80 25.25 1.28
CA THR A 182 -11.30 26.33 2.13
C THR A 182 -10.22 26.93 3.02
N ASP A 183 -9.24 26.14 3.42
CA ASP A 183 -8.23 26.51 4.39
C ASP A 183 -6.81 26.31 3.86
N ARG A 184 -5.93 27.23 4.21
CA ARG A 184 -4.48 27.06 4.00
C ARG A 184 -3.94 26.12 5.07
N PHE A 185 -3.63 24.89 4.69
CA PHE A 185 -3.24 23.84 5.61
C PHE A 185 -2.01 24.20 6.47
N GLU A 186 -1.03 24.93 5.92
CA GLU A 186 0.17 25.33 6.65
C GLU A 186 -0.15 26.22 7.86
N GLY A 187 -1.10 27.15 7.69
CA GLY A 187 -1.54 28.04 8.76
C GLY A 187 -2.28 27.27 9.86
N VAL A 188 -3.13 26.32 9.48
CA VAL A 188 -3.88 25.47 10.41
C VAL A 188 -2.90 24.55 11.18
N VAL A 189 -1.99 23.88 10.49
CA VAL A 189 -0.98 23.00 11.12
C VAL A 189 -0.14 23.80 12.12
N ARG A 190 0.34 24.99 11.75
CA ARG A 190 1.13 25.85 12.66
C ARG A 190 0.34 26.26 13.92
N LYS A 191 -0.97 26.51 13.77
CA LYS A 191 -1.85 26.82 14.89
C LYS A 191 -2.02 25.63 15.83
N LEU A 192 -2.31 24.46 15.27
CA LEU A 192 -2.53 23.21 16.01
C LEU A 192 -1.27 22.77 16.78
N THR A 193 -0.11 23.00 16.21
CA THR A 193 1.19 22.59 16.79
C THR A 193 1.90 23.70 17.57
N ALA A 194 1.21 24.77 17.93
CA ALA A 194 1.82 25.95 18.59
C ALA A 194 3.10 26.46 17.87
N LYS A 195 3.07 26.45 16.52
CA LYS A 195 4.16 26.85 15.60
C LYS A 195 5.38 25.90 15.56
N LYS A 196 5.35 24.77 16.28
CA LYS A 196 6.46 23.80 16.26
C LYS A 196 6.52 22.98 14.94
N GLY A 197 5.39 22.79 14.28
CA GLY A 197 5.25 21.91 13.13
C GLY A 197 4.90 20.47 13.55
N VAL A 198 4.99 19.55 12.62
CA VAL A 198 4.78 18.11 12.81
C VAL A 198 6.11 17.38 12.78
N ASP A 199 6.17 16.19 13.37
CA ASP A 199 7.37 15.36 13.38
C ASP A 199 7.58 14.69 12.02
N VAL A 200 6.50 14.25 11.39
CA VAL A 200 6.52 13.58 10.08
C VAL A 200 5.50 14.19 9.12
N VAL A 201 5.90 14.39 7.87
CA VAL A 201 5.02 14.71 6.75
C VAL A 201 4.98 13.50 5.82
N PHE A 202 3.78 13.00 5.59
CA PHE A 202 3.51 11.88 4.68
C PHE A 202 2.82 12.42 3.43
N GLU A 203 3.52 12.33 2.27
CA GLU A 203 3.06 12.84 0.98
C GLU A 203 3.24 11.80 -0.14
#